data_ee34519924e092c379942a8dbdfd32b4
#
_entry.id   ee34519924e092c379942a8dbdfd32b4
#
_cell.length_a   1.000
_cell.length_b   1.000
_cell.length_c   1.000
_cell.angle_alpha   90.00
_cell.angle_beta   90.00
_cell.angle_gamma   90.00
#
_symmetry.space_group_name_H-M   'P 1'
#
loop_
_entity.id
_entity.type
_entity.pdbx_description
1 polymer ?
#
loop_
_entity_poly.entity_id
_entity_poly.type
_entity_poly.pdbx_seq_one_letter_code
_entity_poly.pdbx_strand_id
1 'polypeptide(L)'
;MKTAVIEEKWWGGVCLNVGCIPSKALLRNAELAHVFNHDAKTFGISGEVSFDFGAAFDRSRKVSDGIVKGVHFLMKKNGITEIDGYGVFTDAKTIQVDDRVITFDNVIIDTGSQVRLLPGVELSDNVVTYEKQILTRELPGSIVIVGAGAIGMEFGYVLANYGVDVTIIEYLPRVLPNEDEDVSKEIAKAYKKLGITILTGTAVQTVDDQGSQVVVTYRDDKGNDGSITVDKVLMSVGFAPRTEGYGLETTGVALTDRGAIAIDDHMRTNVPGVYAIGDVTAKLMLAHVAEAQGVVAAETIAGAETMTLGDYRNMPRATFCQPQVASFGLTEAQAKEEYPNVKVSKFPFSANGKALGMGATAGFAKLVTNADTDELLGGHLVGDNVSEMLPEMTLAQKWDLTAKELARNVHTHPTMSEAMQETFHGAIGHMINL
;
A
#
# COMPACT_ATOMS: atom_id res chain seq x y z
N MET A 1 -19.52 5.68 -25.86
CA MET A 1 -19.39 4.22 -26.13
C MET A 1 -20.42 3.46 -25.31
N LYS A 2 -20.90 2.30 -25.75
CA LYS A 2 -21.68 1.38 -24.93
C LYS A 2 -20.70 0.60 -24.07
N THR A 3 -20.83 0.71 -22.75
CA THR A 3 -19.86 0.15 -21.80
C THR A 3 -20.55 -0.78 -20.79
N ALA A 4 -19.92 -1.87 -20.44
CA ALA A 4 -20.32 -2.76 -19.36
C ALA A 4 -19.11 -3.08 -18.46
N VAL A 5 -19.39 -3.34 -17.19
CA VAL A 5 -18.43 -3.87 -16.22
C VAL A 5 -18.95 -5.22 -15.74
N ILE A 6 -18.07 -6.20 -15.73
CA ILE A 6 -18.33 -7.56 -15.22
C ILE A 6 -17.59 -7.68 -13.89
N GLU A 7 -18.28 -8.00 -12.82
CA GLU A 7 -17.71 -8.17 -11.49
C GLU A 7 -18.30 -9.40 -10.78
N GLU A 8 -17.42 -10.25 -10.25
CA GLU A 8 -17.84 -11.49 -9.57
C GLU A 8 -18.22 -11.25 -8.10
N LYS A 9 -17.45 -10.39 -7.39
CA LYS A 9 -17.46 -10.42 -5.91
C LYS A 9 -17.51 -9.04 -5.26
N TRP A 10 -16.67 -8.11 -5.75
CA TRP A 10 -16.40 -6.85 -5.07
C TRP A 10 -16.61 -5.64 -6.00
N TRP A 11 -17.83 -5.17 -6.15
CA TRP A 11 -18.09 -3.93 -6.86
C TRP A 11 -17.24 -2.78 -6.31
N GLY A 12 -16.44 -2.15 -7.18
CA GLY A 12 -15.43 -1.16 -6.80
C GLY A 12 -14.09 -1.77 -6.37
N GLY A 13 -13.92 -3.09 -6.49
CA GLY A 13 -12.65 -3.79 -6.25
C GLY A 13 -12.32 -4.07 -4.78
N VAL A 14 -11.21 -4.77 -4.59
CA VAL A 14 -10.65 -5.15 -3.28
C VAL A 14 -10.42 -3.93 -2.40
N CYS A 15 -9.88 -2.83 -2.96
CA CYS A 15 -9.53 -1.63 -2.20
C CYS A 15 -10.71 -1.05 -1.41
N LEU A 16 -11.90 -0.94 -2.02
CA LEU A 16 -13.08 -0.38 -1.36
C LEU A 16 -13.71 -1.35 -0.36
N ASN A 17 -13.68 -2.65 -0.64
CA ASN A 17 -14.44 -3.65 0.09
C ASN A 17 -13.67 -4.29 1.23
N VAL A 18 -12.44 -4.74 0.97
CA VAL A 18 -11.64 -5.56 1.90
C VAL A 18 -10.16 -5.13 1.94
N GLY A 19 -9.82 -3.98 1.38
CA GLY A 19 -8.46 -3.46 1.29
C GLY A 19 -8.29 -2.09 1.93
N CYS A 20 -7.95 -1.09 1.10
CA CYS A 20 -7.50 0.24 1.51
C CYS A 20 -8.49 0.97 2.43
N ILE A 21 -9.76 1.05 2.02
CA ILE A 21 -10.74 1.89 2.72
C ILE A 21 -11.09 1.35 4.12
N PRO A 22 -11.48 0.07 4.27
CA PRO A 22 -11.74 -0.44 5.61
C PRO A 22 -10.50 -0.48 6.50
N SER A 23 -9.30 -0.72 5.97
CA SER A 23 -8.08 -0.67 6.78
C SER A 23 -7.79 0.74 7.28
N LYS A 24 -7.97 1.78 6.45
CA LYS A 24 -7.80 3.18 6.89
C LYS A 24 -8.85 3.59 7.93
N ALA A 25 -10.06 3.06 7.83
CA ALA A 25 -11.06 3.23 8.87
C ALA A 25 -10.64 2.59 10.21
N LEU A 26 -10.08 1.37 10.18
CA LEU A 26 -9.56 0.69 11.37
C LEU A 26 -8.31 1.38 11.92
N LEU A 27 -7.37 1.80 11.06
CA LEU A 27 -6.18 2.55 11.45
C LEU A 27 -6.56 3.83 12.20
N ARG A 28 -7.54 4.60 11.70
CA ARG A 28 -8.00 5.80 12.42
C ARG A 28 -8.55 5.48 13.81
N ASN A 29 -9.27 4.38 13.97
CA ASN A 29 -9.71 3.95 15.30
C ASN A 29 -8.53 3.54 16.20
N ALA A 30 -7.54 2.84 15.64
CA ALA A 30 -6.32 2.44 16.35
C ALA A 30 -5.46 3.65 16.77
N GLU A 31 -5.38 4.71 15.93
CA GLU A 31 -4.74 5.98 16.30
C GLU A 31 -5.38 6.61 17.54
N LEU A 32 -6.73 6.64 17.60
CA LEU A 32 -7.43 7.14 18.76
C LEU A 32 -7.15 6.28 20.01
N ALA A 33 -7.17 4.95 19.85
CA ALA A 33 -6.82 4.04 20.94
C ALA A 33 -5.38 4.27 21.40
N HIS A 34 -4.44 4.48 20.47
CA HIS A 34 -3.05 4.79 20.76
C HIS A 34 -2.90 6.05 21.64
N VAL A 35 -3.55 7.15 21.26
CA VAL A 35 -3.50 8.41 22.01
C VAL A 35 -3.95 8.20 23.46
N PHE A 36 -5.08 7.49 23.66
CA PHE A 36 -5.58 7.24 25.01
C PHE A 36 -4.71 6.27 25.81
N ASN A 37 -4.14 5.24 25.17
CA ASN A 37 -3.31 4.25 25.85
C ASN A 37 -1.91 4.77 26.21
N HIS A 38 -1.33 5.66 25.38
CA HIS A 38 0.08 6.03 25.50
C HIS A 38 0.30 7.53 25.73
N ASP A 39 -0.55 8.42 25.21
CA ASP A 39 -0.32 9.86 25.20
C ASP A 39 -1.32 10.64 26.07
N ALA A 40 -2.33 9.98 26.65
CA ALA A 40 -3.39 10.62 27.42
C ALA A 40 -2.86 11.60 28.48
N LYS A 41 -1.82 11.19 29.23
CA LYS A 41 -1.21 12.02 30.28
C LYS A 41 -0.60 13.30 29.70
N THR A 42 0.04 13.23 28.53
CA THR A 42 0.64 14.38 27.85
C THR A 42 -0.40 15.43 27.46
N PHE A 43 -1.59 14.96 27.06
CA PHE A 43 -2.71 15.83 26.68
C PHE A 43 -3.66 16.17 27.82
N GLY A 44 -3.32 15.81 29.06
CA GLY A 44 -4.18 16.09 30.25
C GLY A 44 -5.48 15.30 30.25
N ILE A 45 -5.55 14.18 29.55
CA ILE A 45 -6.72 13.29 29.52
C ILE A 45 -6.63 12.33 30.71
N SER A 46 -7.70 12.22 31.48
CA SER A 46 -7.81 11.34 32.64
C SER A 46 -9.15 10.60 32.63
N GLY A 47 -9.18 9.43 33.27
CA GLY A 47 -10.35 8.55 33.36
C GLY A 47 -10.05 7.17 32.79
N GLU A 48 -10.98 6.24 32.99
CA GLU A 48 -10.92 4.91 32.39
C GLU A 48 -11.58 4.94 31.01
N VAL A 49 -10.88 4.47 30.00
CA VAL A 49 -11.37 4.38 28.62
C VAL A 49 -11.29 2.92 28.17
N SER A 50 -12.36 2.41 27.58
CA SER A 50 -12.39 1.10 26.95
C SER A 50 -12.56 1.24 25.45
N PHE A 51 -11.99 0.32 24.69
CA PHE A 51 -12.07 0.31 23.23
C PHE A 51 -12.84 -0.92 22.76
N ASP A 52 -13.91 -0.70 21.99
CA ASP A 52 -14.69 -1.76 21.37
C ASP A 52 -14.24 -1.93 19.91
N PHE A 53 -13.46 -2.99 19.66
CA PHE A 53 -13.04 -3.32 18.29
C PHE A 53 -14.24 -3.70 17.40
N GLY A 54 -15.29 -4.32 17.98
CA GLY A 54 -16.51 -4.64 17.23
C GLY A 54 -17.17 -3.39 16.66
N ALA A 55 -17.24 -2.29 17.44
CA ALA A 55 -17.72 -1.00 16.95
C ALA A 55 -16.81 -0.38 15.87
N ALA A 56 -15.49 -0.53 16.01
CA ALA A 56 -14.53 -0.10 14.98
C ALA A 56 -14.69 -0.88 13.69
N PHE A 57 -14.87 -2.19 13.79
CA PHE A 57 -15.17 -3.08 12.66
C PHE A 57 -16.47 -2.66 11.96
N ASP A 58 -17.58 -2.55 12.71
CA ASP A 58 -18.90 -2.17 12.16
C ASP A 58 -18.82 -0.80 11.43
N ARG A 59 -18.06 0.16 12.00
CA ARG A 59 -17.77 1.44 11.33
C ARG A 59 -17.02 1.24 10.02
N SER A 60 -16.01 0.37 9.98
CA SER A 60 -15.21 0.11 8.77
C SER A 60 -16.09 -0.46 7.64
N ARG A 61 -17.00 -1.38 7.97
CA ARG A 61 -17.96 -1.94 7.00
C ARG A 61 -18.93 -0.89 6.49
N LYS A 62 -19.48 -0.07 7.38
CA LYS A 62 -20.37 1.04 6.98
C LYS A 62 -19.72 2.03 6.02
N VAL A 63 -18.43 2.31 6.21
CA VAL A 63 -17.66 3.18 5.30
C VAL A 63 -17.52 2.51 3.92
N SER A 64 -17.11 1.24 3.89
CA SER A 64 -17.01 0.46 2.63
C SER A 64 -18.34 0.41 1.89
N ASP A 65 -19.43 0.05 2.55
CA ASP A 65 -20.78 -0.03 1.96
C ASP A 65 -21.23 1.32 1.39
N GLY A 66 -20.89 2.41 2.06
CA GLY A 66 -21.21 3.76 1.61
C GLY A 66 -20.53 4.10 0.29
N ILE A 67 -19.25 3.75 0.13
CA ILE A 67 -18.48 4.01 -1.09
C ILE A 67 -18.94 3.10 -2.22
N VAL A 68 -19.20 1.83 -1.95
CA VAL A 68 -19.71 0.87 -2.96
C VAL A 68 -21.06 1.33 -3.54
N LYS A 69 -21.96 1.88 -2.70
CA LYS A 69 -23.20 2.54 -3.19
C LYS A 69 -22.89 3.71 -4.13
N GLY A 70 -21.80 4.45 -3.86
CA GLY A 70 -21.32 5.50 -4.74
C GLY A 70 -20.87 4.97 -6.11
N VAL A 71 -20.22 3.80 -6.15
CA VAL A 71 -19.82 3.13 -7.40
C VAL A 71 -21.06 2.78 -8.23
N HIS A 72 -22.07 2.11 -7.67
CA HIS A 72 -23.31 1.79 -8.35
C HIS A 72 -24.05 3.06 -8.86
N PHE A 73 -24.04 4.14 -8.06
CA PHE A 73 -24.58 5.41 -8.51
C PHE A 73 -23.84 5.95 -9.73
N LEU A 74 -22.50 5.87 -9.76
CA LEU A 74 -21.70 6.32 -10.91
C LEU A 74 -21.92 5.44 -12.15
N MET A 75 -22.04 4.13 -12.01
CA MET A 75 -22.39 3.22 -13.10
C MET A 75 -23.72 3.63 -13.73
N LYS A 76 -24.75 3.78 -12.91
CA LYS A 76 -26.09 4.21 -13.35
C LYS A 76 -26.08 5.60 -14.00
N LYS A 77 -25.39 6.58 -13.36
CA LYS A 77 -25.30 7.96 -13.86
C LYS A 77 -24.67 8.03 -15.25
N ASN A 78 -23.68 7.19 -15.51
CA ASN A 78 -22.93 7.19 -16.78
C ASN A 78 -23.48 6.17 -17.80
N GLY A 79 -24.58 5.47 -17.50
CA GLY A 79 -25.20 4.49 -18.40
C GLY A 79 -24.33 3.25 -18.63
N ILE A 80 -23.48 2.89 -17.65
CA ILE A 80 -22.64 1.71 -17.68
C ILE A 80 -23.48 0.52 -17.21
N THR A 81 -23.46 -0.57 -17.97
CA THR A 81 -24.18 -1.79 -17.63
C THR A 81 -23.39 -2.59 -16.58
N GLU A 82 -24.01 -2.87 -15.45
CA GLU A 82 -23.48 -3.76 -14.42
C GLU A 82 -23.85 -5.21 -14.76
N ILE A 83 -22.87 -6.11 -14.71
CA ILE A 83 -23.04 -7.55 -14.96
C ILE A 83 -22.42 -8.30 -13.80
N ASP A 84 -23.24 -8.82 -12.91
CA ASP A 84 -22.80 -9.72 -11.85
C ASP A 84 -22.43 -11.08 -12.44
N GLY A 85 -21.27 -11.62 -12.07
CA GLY A 85 -20.82 -12.95 -12.42
C GLY A 85 -19.34 -13.03 -12.80
N TYR A 86 -18.87 -14.25 -12.98
CA TYR A 86 -17.50 -14.56 -13.34
C TYR A 86 -17.32 -14.57 -14.86
N GLY A 87 -16.55 -13.65 -15.39
CA GLY A 87 -16.28 -13.54 -16.82
C GLY A 87 -15.17 -14.50 -17.26
N VAL A 88 -15.43 -15.32 -18.27
CA VAL A 88 -14.46 -16.26 -18.87
C VAL A 88 -14.32 -15.96 -20.34
N PHE A 89 -13.09 -15.73 -20.82
CA PHE A 89 -12.81 -15.60 -22.24
C PHE A 89 -12.99 -16.95 -22.94
N THR A 90 -13.75 -16.97 -24.01
CA THR A 90 -13.86 -18.12 -24.93
C THR A 90 -12.99 -17.93 -26.17
N ASP A 91 -12.66 -16.69 -26.49
CA ASP A 91 -11.71 -16.26 -27.52
C ASP A 91 -11.32 -14.77 -27.27
N ALA A 92 -10.54 -14.18 -28.18
CA ALA A 92 -10.05 -12.81 -28.06
C ALA A 92 -11.14 -11.70 -28.18
N LYS A 93 -12.40 -12.06 -28.44
CA LYS A 93 -13.52 -11.12 -28.68
C LYS A 93 -14.79 -11.49 -27.96
N THR A 94 -14.76 -12.57 -27.16
CA THR A 94 -15.97 -13.13 -26.52
C THR A 94 -15.69 -13.47 -25.06
N ILE A 95 -16.58 -13.03 -24.19
CA ILE A 95 -16.62 -13.38 -22.76
C ILE A 95 -17.95 -14.10 -22.47
N GLN A 96 -17.87 -15.22 -21.77
CA GLN A 96 -19.02 -15.94 -21.22
C GLN A 96 -19.19 -15.52 -19.75
N VAL A 97 -20.42 -15.15 -19.36
CA VAL A 97 -20.81 -14.93 -17.95
C VAL A 97 -22.10 -15.70 -17.72
N ASP A 98 -22.04 -16.79 -16.98
CA ASP A 98 -23.13 -17.76 -16.85
C ASP A 98 -23.69 -18.17 -18.23
N ASP A 99 -24.98 -17.95 -18.50
CA ASP A 99 -25.63 -18.22 -19.79
C ASP A 99 -25.49 -17.09 -20.81
N ARG A 100 -24.83 -15.98 -20.46
CA ARG A 100 -24.69 -14.80 -21.31
C ARG A 100 -23.39 -14.85 -22.11
N VAL A 101 -23.50 -14.65 -23.42
CA VAL A 101 -22.36 -14.44 -24.32
C VAL A 101 -22.23 -12.95 -24.63
N ILE A 102 -21.06 -12.39 -24.34
CA ILE A 102 -20.78 -10.96 -24.49
C ILE A 102 -19.67 -10.80 -25.51
N THR A 103 -19.96 -10.11 -26.62
CA THR A 103 -18.95 -9.72 -27.61
C THR A 103 -18.57 -8.26 -27.43
N PHE A 104 -17.33 -7.91 -27.71
CA PHE A 104 -16.80 -6.58 -27.53
C PHE A 104 -15.85 -6.17 -28.66
N ASP A 105 -15.76 -4.87 -28.91
CA ASP A 105 -14.72 -4.27 -29.76
C ASP A 105 -13.43 -4.08 -28.96
N ASN A 106 -13.57 -3.59 -27.74
CA ASN A 106 -12.46 -3.38 -26.80
C ASN A 106 -12.80 -3.96 -25.42
N VAL A 107 -11.79 -4.49 -24.73
CA VAL A 107 -11.87 -4.97 -23.34
C VAL A 107 -10.68 -4.47 -22.54
N ILE A 108 -10.95 -4.09 -21.31
CA ILE A 108 -9.90 -3.80 -20.30
C ILE A 108 -9.94 -4.93 -19.28
N ILE A 109 -8.81 -5.64 -19.13
CA ILE A 109 -8.62 -6.69 -18.13
C ILE A 109 -8.09 -6.06 -16.86
N ASP A 110 -8.88 -6.11 -15.79
CA ASP A 110 -8.53 -5.62 -14.44
C ASP A 110 -8.87 -6.68 -13.40
N THR A 111 -8.34 -7.89 -13.61
CA THR A 111 -8.59 -9.05 -12.74
C THR A 111 -7.80 -9.02 -11.44
N GLY A 112 -6.91 -8.03 -11.29
CA GLY A 112 -6.18 -7.78 -10.05
C GLY A 112 -5.10 -8.80 -9.74
N SER A 113 -4.94 -9.07 -8.45
CA SER A 113 -3.93 -9.96 -7.90
C SER A 113 -4.51 -10.97 -6.92
N GLN A 114 -3.72 -11.98 -6.59
CA GLN A 114 -4.02 -12.97 -5.55
C GLN A 114 -2.89 -13.01 -4.52
N VAL A 115 -3.24 -13.33 -3.27
CA VAL A 115 -2.26 -13.44 -2.19
C VAL A 115 -1.32 -14.60 -2.46
N ARG A 116 -0.02 -14.39 -2.27
CA ARG A 116 0.97 -15.46 -2.22
C ARG A 116 0.95 -16.13 -0.86
N LEU A 117 1.09 -17.44 -0.84
CA LEU A 117 1.31 -18.21 0.37
C LEU A 117 2.72 -18.80 0.36
N LEU A 118 3.25 -19.11 1.53
CA LEU A 118 4.48 -19.91 1.62
C LEU A 118 4.18 -21.35 1.19
N PRO A 119 5.17 -22.04 0.58
CA PRO A 119 4.99 -23.44 0.18
C PRO A 119 4.55 -24.32 1.37
N GLY A 120 3.53 -25.11 1.17
CA GLY A 120 2.98 -26.03 2.18
C GLY A 120 2.11 -25.37 3.24
N VAL A 121 1.84 -24.07 3.17
CA VAL A 121 0.88 -23.40 4.07
C VAL A 121 -0.51 -23.45 3.47
N GLU A 122 -1.47 -23.97 4.23
CA GLU A 122 -2.89 -24.00 3.89
C GLU A 122 -3.65 -22.98 4.74
N LEU A 123 -4.66 -22.34 4.12
CA LEU A 123 -5.54 -21.40 4.81
C LEU A 123 -6.59 -22.16 5.63
N SER A 124 -6.92 -21.61 6.79
CA SER A 124 -7.89 -22.16 7.71
C SER A 124 -8.69 -21.05 8.40
N ASP A 125 -9.35 -21.38 9.52
CA ASP A 125 -9.96 -20.37 10.38
C ASP A 125 -8.92 -19.57 11.18
N ASN A 126 -7.76 -20.15 11.42
CA ASN A 126 -6.68 -19.55 12.21
C ASN A 126 -5.48 -19.09 11.36
N VAL A 127 -5.30 -19.63 10.16
CA VAL A 127 -4.28 -19.20 9.18
C VAL A 127 -4.96 -18.44 8.06
N VAL A 128 -4.85 -17.11 8.09
CA VAL A 128 -5.69 -16.23 7.28
C VAL A 128 -4.88 -15.28 6.38
N THR A 129 -5.53 -14.74 5.37
CA THR A 129 -5.05 -13.60 4.59
C THR A 129 -5.67 -12.29 5.08
N TYR A 130 -5.20 -11.16 4.54
CA TYR A 130 -5.76 -9.83 4.83
C TYR A 130 -7.28 -9.77 4.62
N GLU A 131 -7.79 -10.45 3.58
CA GLU A 131 -9.22 -10.43 3.23
C GLU A 131 -10.08 -11.03 4.36
N LYS A 132 -9.68 -12.18 4.89
CA LYS A 132 -10.38 -12.80 6.02
C LYS A 132 -10.16 -12.00 7.31
N GLN A 133 -8.93 -11.52 7.54
CA GLN A 133 -8.60 -10.75 8.76
C GLN A 133 -9.42 -9.46 8.85
N ILE A 134 -9.57 -8.71 7.76
CA ILE A 134 -10.30 -7.43 7.76
C ILE A 134 -11.82 -7.62 7.90
N LEU A 135 -12.31 -8.80 7.57
CA LEU A 135 -13.72 -9.21 7.73
C LEU A 135 -13.99 -9.91 9.07
N THR A 136 -12.99 -10.02 9.95
CA THR A 136 -13.14 -10.65 11.27
C THR A 136 -13.45 -9.58 12.31
N ARG A 137 -14.58 -9.75 12.99
CA ARG A 137 -15.07 -8.79 14.01
C ARG A 137 -14.44 -9.01 15.38
N GLU A 138 -13.92 -10.20 15.61
CA GLU A 138 -13.33 -10.60 16.90
C GLU A 138 -11.80 -10.57 16.82
N LEU A 139 -11.16 -10.18 17.92
CA LEU A 139 -9.71 -10.14 18.03
C LEU A 139 -9.19 -11.45 18.61
N PRO A 140 -8.05 -11.98 18.10
CA PRO A 140 -7.31 -13.03 18.79
C PRO A 140 -6.60 -12.44 20.00
N GLY A 141 -6.19 -13.28 20.95
CA GLY A 141 -5.30 -12.87 22.05
C GLY A 141 -3.87 -12.67 21.56
N SER A 142 -3.43 -13.47 20.58
CA SER A 142 -2.09 -13.43 20.00
C SER A 142 -2.10 -13.72 18.50
N ILE A 143 -1.15 -13.11 17.77
CA ILE A 143 -1.03 -13.29 16.31
C ILE A 143 0.43 -13.25 15.86
N VAL A 144 0.78 -14.14 14.93
CA VAL A 144 1.98 -14.00 14.09
C VAL A 144 1.59 -13.41 12.74
N ILE A 145 2.26 -12.34 12.33
CA ILE A 145 2.14 -11.75 11.00
C ILE A 145 3.38 -12.14 10.21
N VAL A 146 3.19 -12.87 9.12
CA VAL A 146 4.29 -13.30 8.24
C VAL A 146 4.41 -12.31 7.09
N GLY A 147 5.51 -11.53 7.13
CA GLY A 147 5.80 -10.44 6.19
C GLY A 147 5.62 -9.05 6.82
N ALA A 148 6.68 -8.24 6.79
CA ALA A 148 6.71 -6.86 7.28
C ALA A 148 6.57 -5.82 6.16
N GLY A 149 5.80 -6.11 5.12
CA GLY A 149 5.35 -5.15 4.12
C GLY A 149 4.22 -4.26 4.65
N ALA A 150 3.67 -3.37 3.80
CA ALA A 150 2.64 -2.41 4.19
C ALA A 150 1.46 -3.07 4.93
N ILE A 151 0.93 -4.18 4.41
CA ILE A 151 -0.20 -4.91 5.01
C ILE A 151 0.15 -5.41 6.42
N GLY A 152 1.29 -6.10 6.55
CA GLY A 152 1.72 -6.64 7.84
C GLY A 152 1.93 -5.56 8.88
N MET A 153 2.54 -4.44 8.50
CA MET A 153 2.78 -3.32 9.39
C MET A 153 1.46 -2.62 9.79
N GLU A 154 0.54 -2.37 8.85
CA GLU A 154 -0.75 -1.75 9.15
C GLU A 154 -1.61 -2.62 10.09
N PHE A 155 -1.74 -3.93 9.83
CA PHE A 155 -2.46 -4.83 10.74
C PHE A 155 -1.77 -4.95 12.09
N GLY A 156 -0.43 -5.03 12.11
CA GLY A 156 0.34 -5.05 13.36
C GLY A 156 0.02 -3.85 14.25
N TYR A 157 -0.02 -2.65 13.66
CA TYR A 157 -0.38 -1.43 14.38
C TYR A 157 -1.82 -1.47 14.91
N VAL A 158 -2.79 -1.84 14.06
CA VAL A 158 -4.20 -1.90 14.46
C VAL A 158 -4.37 -2.87 15.63
N LEU A 159 -3.89 -4.10 15.48
CA LEU A 159 -4.11 -5.18 16.45
C LEU A 159 -3.43 -4.89 17.80
N ALA A 160 -2.19 -4.40 17.79
CA ALA A 160 -1.46 -4.07 19.02
C ALA A 160 -2.15 -2.96 19.83
N ASN A 161 -2.72 -1.94 19.16
CA ASN A 161 -3.44 -0.86 19.87
C ASN A 161 -4.78 -1.29 20.49
N TYR A 162 -5.28 -2.48 20.10
CA TYR A 162 -6.42 -3.14 20.73
C TYR A 162 -6.02 -4.26 21.69
N GLY A 163 -4.74 -4.36 22.05
CA GLY A 163 -4.24 -5.27 23.10
C GLY A 163 -3.91 -6.69 22.64
N VAL A 164 -3.84 -6.94 21.33
CA VAL A 164 -3.38 -8.22 20.79
C VAL A 164 -1.87 -8.34 20.94
N ASP A 165 -1.36 -9.50 21.37
CA ASP A 165 0.08 -9.81 21.36
C ASP A 165 0.53 -10.09 19.92
N VAL A 166 1.35 -9.19 19.35
CA VAL A 166 1.73 -9.21 17.95
C VAL A 166 3.20 -9.54 17.77
N THR A 167 3.48 -10.59 17.00
CA THR A 167 4.81 -10.89 16.49
C THR A 167 4.82 -10.80 14.97
N ILE A 168 5.76 -10.03 14.40
CA ILE A 168 5.97 -9.92 12.95
C ILE A 168 7.24 -10.67 12.58
N ILE A 169 7.17 -11.59 11.62
CA ILE A 169 8.32 -12.33 11.10
C ILE A 169 8.56 -11.91 9.65
N GLU A 170 9.77 -11.41 9.38
CA GLU A 170 10.17 -10.93 8.06
C GLU A 170 11.44 -11.68 7.59
N TYR A 171 11.37 -12.24 6.39
CA TYR A 171 12.49 -12.96 5.77
C TYR A 171 13.66 -12.02 5.44
N LEU A 172 13.35 -10.80 4.97
CA LEU A 172 14.36 -9.79 4.64
C LEU A 172 14.93 -9.12 5.91
N PRO A 173 16.11 -8.50 5.82
CA PRO A 173 16.82 -8.00 7.00
C PRO A 173 16.20 -6.77 7.67
N ARG A 174 15.09 -6.22 7.11
CA ARG A 174 14.44 -5.01 7.64
C ARG A 174 12.94 -5.00 7.34
N VAL A 175 12.18 -4.25 8.13
CA VAL A 175 10.76 -3.97 7.88
C VAL A 175 10.63 -3.02 6.69
N LEU A 176 9.48 -3.04 5.99
CA LEU A 176 9.23 -2.25 4.79
C LEU A 176 10.44 -2.30 3.83
N PRO A 177 10.85 -3.48 3.38
CA PRO A 177 12.15 -3.68 2.73
C PRO A 177 12.32 -2.90 1.41
N ASN A 178 11.22 -2.49 0.79
CA ASN A 178 11.20 -1.69 -0.45
C ASN A 178 11.39 -0.18 -0.20
N GLU A 179 11.34 0.26 1.06
CA GLU A 179 11.52 1.65 1.44
C GLU A 179 13.00 1.97 1.70
N ASP A 180 13.30 3.26 1.83
CA ASP A 180 14.65 3.72 2.22
C ASP A 180 15.05 3.15 3.60
N GLU A 181 16.33 2.90 3.81
CA GLU A 181 16.84 2.27 5.03
C GLU A 181 16.52 3.09 6.30
N ASP A 182 16.58 4.42 6.20
CA ASP A 182 16.22 5.31 7.31
C ASP A 182 14.75 5.18 7.70
N VAL A 183 13.87 4.98 6.71
CA VAL A 183 12.44 4.70 6.93
C VAL A 183 12.27 3.41 7.72
N SER A 184 12.91 2.33 7.28
CA SER A 184 12.84 1.03 7.96
C SER A 184 13.31 1.11 9.41
N LYS A 185 14.39 1.86 9.68
CA LYS A 185 14.93 2.06 11.04
C LYS A 185 13.94 2.81 11.94
N GLU A 186 13.32 3.88 11.43
CA GLU A 186 12.39 4.68 12.25
C GLU A 186 11.11 3.90 12.55
N ILE A 187 10.57 3.15 11.58
CA ILE A 187 9.39 2.30 11.77
C ILE A 187 9.68 1.16 12.76
N ALA A 188 10.80 0.46 12.62
CA ALA A 188 11.18 -0.60 13.56
C ALA A 188 11.29 -0.08 15.01
N LYS A 189 11.84 1.12 15.20
CA LYS A 189 11.93 1.79 16.51
C LYS A 189 10.54 2.14 17.06
N ALA A 190 9.63 2.65 16.23
CA ALA A 190 8.26 2.98 16.64
C ALA A 190 7.50 1.73 17.09
N TYR A 191 7.57 0.65 16.32
CA TYR A 191 6.89 -0.61 16.62
C TYR A 191 7.41 -1.30 17.87
N LYS A 192 8.72 -1.24 18.10
CA LYS A 192 9.32 -1.72 19.35
C LYS A 192 8.75 -0.99 20.57
N LYS A 193 8.51 0.33 20.47
CA LYS A 193 7.87 1.11 21.56
C LYS A 193 6.43 0.70 21.80
N LEU A 194 5.72 0.20 20.79
CA LEU A 194 4.36 -0.36 20.92
C LEU A 194 4.34 -1.76 21.53
N GLY A 195 5.50 -2.35 21.82
CA GLY A 195 5.58 -3.71 22.35
C GLY A 195 5.46 -4.81 21.29
N ILE A 196 5.44 -4.47 20.00
CA ILE A 196 5.40 -5.45 18.91
C ILE A 196 6.78 -6.12 18.78
N THR A 197 6.80 -7.44 18.79
CA THR A 197 8.00 -8.24 18.51
C THR A 197 8.23 -8.31 17.01
N ILE A 198 9.43 -7.96 16.55
CA ILE A 198 9.81 -8.03 15.13
C ILE A 198 11.03 -8.92 14.98
N LEU A 199 10.93 -9.96 14.17
CA LEU A 199 11.99 -10.89 13.80
C LEU A 199 12.31 -10.70 12.32
N THR A 200 13.34 -9.91 12.02
CA THR A 200 13.85 -9.72 10.65
C THR A 200 14.96 -10.72 10.34
N GLY A 201 15.27 -10.95 9.05
CA GLY A 201 16.22 -11.97 8.63
C GLY A 201 15.79 -13.37 9.05
N THR A 202 14.49 -13.61 9.17
CA THR A 202 13.92 -14.82 9.79
C THR A 202 12.95 -15.51 8.84
N ALA A 203 13.27 -16.74 8.46
CA ALA A 203 12.47 -17.56 7.56
C ALA A 203 11.47 -18.41 8.34
N VAL A 204 10.17 -18.24 8.11
CA VAL A 204 9.15 -19.18 8.57
C VAL A 204 9.36 -20.51 7.85
N GLN A 205 9.42 -21.61 8.61
CA GLN A 205 9.62 -22.96 8.10
C GLN A 205 8.30 -23.72 7.97
N THR A 206 7.47 -23.69 9.02
CA THR A 206 6.14 -24.31 9.03
C THR A 206 5.12 -23.45 9.73
N VAL A 207 3.86 -23.60 9.31
CA VAL A 207 2.68 -23.07 10.00
C VAL A 207 1.74 -24.24 10.19
N ASP A 208 1.58 -24.70 11.42
CA ASP A 208 0.79 -25.88 11.79
C ASP A 208 -0.42 -25.46 12.61
N ASP A 209 -1.61 -25.49 11.97
CA ASP A 209 -2.89 -25.20 12.64
C ASP A 209 -3.40 -26.44 13.35
N GLN A 210 -3.36 -26.40 14.68
CA GLN A 210 -3.82 -27.48 15.56
C GLN A 210 -5.29 -27.31 16.00
N GLY A 211 -6.04 -26.42 15.36
CA GLY A 211 -7.45 -26.12 15.62
C GLY A 211 -7.69 -25.12 16.75
N SER A 212 -7.07 -25.28 17.91
CA SER A 212 -7.18 -24.33 19.02
C SER A 212 -6.08 -23.27 19.04
N GLN A 213 -4.97 -23.53 18.38
CA GLN A 213 -3.79 -22.68 18.27
C GLN A 213 -2.97 -23.03 17.02
N VAL A 214 -2.10 -22.12 16.62
CA VAL A 214 -1.19 -22.31 15.50
C VAL A 214 0.24 -22.30 15.98
N VAL A 215 1.03 -23.29 15.59
CA VAL A 215 2.46 -23.38 15.87
C VAL A 215 3.24 -22.93 14.64
N VAL A 216 4.02 -21.88 14.79
CA VAL A 216 4.89 -21.34 13.74
C VAL A 216 6.33 -21.66 14.09
N THR A 217 7.02 -22.44 13.24
CA THR A 217 8.46 -22.64 13.37
C THR A 217 9.21 -21.74 12.41
N TYR A 218 10.37 -21.26 12.83
CA TYR A 218 11.19 -20.35 12.04
C TYR A 218 12.67 -20.58 12.27
N ARG A 219 13.50 -20.07 11.34
CA ARG A 219 14.96 -20.05 11.44
C ARG A 219 15.48 -18.65 11.16
N ASP A 220 16.33 -18.13 12.05
CA ASP A 220 17.00 -16.85 11.86
C ASP A 220 18.18 -16.95 10.87
N ASP A 221 18.75 -15.79 10.49
CA ASP A 221 19.90 -15.67 9.59
C ASP A 221 21.21 -16.27 10.15
N LYS A 222 21.25 -16.55 11.47
CA LYS A 222 22.37 -17.21 12.16
C LYS A 222 22.20 -18.72 12.21
N GLY A 223 21.08 -19.24 11.70
CA GLY A 223 20.76 -20.67 11.69
C GLY A 223 20.12 -21.19 12.97
N ASN A 224 19.69 -20.31 13.89
CA ASN A 224 18.98 -20.73 15.09
C ASN A 224 17.51 -21.00 14.77
N ASP A 225 17.02 -22.17 15.21
CA ASP A 225 15.60 -22.53 15.11
C ASP A 225 14.82 -21.97 16.30
N GLY A 226 13.59 -21.53 16.04
CA GLY A 226 12.65 -21.07 17.04
C GLY A 226 11.23 -21.51 16.73
N SER A 227 10.35 -21.38 17.73
CA SER A 227 8.92 -21.68 17.60
C SER A 227 8.09 -20.71 18.43
N ILE A 228 6.93 -20.31 17.88
CA ILE A 228 5.95 -19.47 18.56
C ILE A 228 4.57 -20.13 18.40
N THR A 229 3.83 -20.18 19.50
CA THR A 229 2.43 -20.65 19.51
C THR A 229 1.52 -19.47 19.71
N VAL A 230 0.53 -19.31 18.82
CA VAL A 230 -0.41 -18.19 18.78
C VAL A 230 -1.82 -18.62 18.43
N ASP A 231 -2.79 -17.76 18.66
CA ASP A 231 -4.18 -18.04 18.28
C ASP A 231 -4.39 -17.95 16.76
N LYS A 232 -3.64 -17.05 16.09
CA LYS A 232 -3.86 -16.76 14.65
C LYS A 232 -2.55 -16.45 13.91
N VAL A 233 -2.53 -16.74 12.62
CA VAL A 233 -1.45 -16.34 11.70
C VAL A 233 -2.02 -15.56 10.53
N LEU A 234 -1.46 -14.38 10.26
CA LEU A 234 -1.76 -13.57 9.07
C LEU A 234 -0.65 -13.72 8.03
N MET A 235 -0.99 -14.26 6.87
CA MET A 235 -0.10 -14.36 5.72
C MET A 235 -0.11 -13.05 4.92
N SER A 236 1.04 -12.36 4.86
CA SER A 236 1.22 -11.08 4.16
C SER A 236 2.53 -11.02 3.36
N VAL A 237 2.87 -12.12 2.67
CA VAL A 237 4.13 -12.32 1.93
C VAL A 237 4.07 -11.84 0.47
N GLY A 238 3.10 -10.99 0.14
CA GLY A 238 2.97 -10.34 -1.16
C GLY A 238 1.89 -10.96 -2.06
N PHE A 239 1.90 -10.53 -3.33
CA PHE A 239 0.87 -10.83 -4.31
C PHE A 239 1.45 -11.41 -5.59
N ALA A 240 0.61 -12.11 -6.35
CA ALA A 240 0.86 -12.53 -7.71
C ALA A 240 -0.27 -12.00 -8.63
N PRO A 241 0.03 -11.61 -9.88
CA PRO A 241 -1.00 -11.21 -10.82
C PRO A 241 -1.99 -12.36 -11.05
N ARG A 242 -3.27 -12.04 -11.19
CA ARG A 242 -4.32 -13.04 -11.47
C ARG A 242 -4.49 -13.18 -12.97
N THR A 243 -3.82 -14.17 -13.56
CA THR A 243 -3.80 -14.44 -15.00
C THR A 243 -4.34 -15.82 -15.37
N GLU A 244 -4.86 -16.57 -14.41
CA GLU A 244 -5.35 -17.94 -14.60
C GLU A 244 -6.84 -18.08 -14.24
N GLY A 245 -7.49 -19.10 -14.79
CA GLY A 245 -8.84 -19.53 -14.43
C GLY A 245 -9.97 -18.84 -15.19
N TYR A 246 -9.72 -17.79 -15.96
CA TYR A 246 -10.75 -17.05 -16.71
C TYR A 246 -10.53 -17.06 -18.24
N GLY A 247 -9.81 -18.07 -18.76
CA GLY A 247 -9.66 -18.31 -20.19
C GLY A 247 -8.72 -17.34 -20.91
N LEU A 248 -7.84 -16.64 -20.19
CA LEU A 248 -6.89 -15.67 -20.78
C LEU A 248 -6.04 -16.32 -21.90
N GLU A 249 -5.66 -17.57 -21.74
CA GLU A 249 -4.88 -18.36 -22.71
C GLU A 249 -5.56 -18.48 -24.08
N THR A 250 -6.90 -18.36 -24.13
CA THR A 250 -7.67 -18.42 -25.40
C THR A 250 -7.57 -17.13 -26.21
N THR A 251 -7.13 -16.05 -25.60
CA THR A 251 -7.06 -14.71 -26.22
C THR A 251 -5.77 -14.48 -27.01
N GLY A 252 -4.69 -15.21 -26.72
CA GLY A 252 -3.36 -14.97 -27.28
C GLY A 252 -2.61 -13.78 -26.63
N VAL A 253 -3.09 -13.27 -25.50
CA VAL A 253 -2.41 -12.21 -24.72
C VAL A 253 -1.09 -12.73 -24.17
N ALA A 254 -0.02 -11.98 -24.40
CA ALA A 254 1.31 -12.31 -23.91
C ALA A 254 1.49 -12.00 -22.43
N LEU A 255 2.14 -12.91 -21.73
CA LEU A 255 2.58 -12.71 -20.34
C LEU A 255 4.06 -12.37 -20.27
N THR A 256 4.44 -11.64 -19.24
CA THR A 256 5.85 -11.44 -18.86
C THR A 256 6.43 -12.70 -18.22
N ASP A 257 7.75 -12.76 -18.05
CA ASP A 257 8.43 -13.88 -17.35
C ASP A 257 7.95 -14.08 -15.90
N ARG A 258 7.30 -13.06 -15.33
CA ARG A 258 6.73 -13.10 -13.97
C ARG A 258 5.23 -13.45 -13.95
N GLY A 259 4.66 -13.85 -15.10
CA GLY A 259 3.26 -14.25 -15.22
C GLY A 259 2.24 -13.10 -15.21
N ALA A 260 2.68 -11.86 -15.42
CA ALA A 260 1.80 -10.70 -15.53
C ALA A 260 1.43 -10.41 -16.99
N ILE A 261 0.30 -9.77 -17.27
CA ILE A 261 -0.05 -9.33 -18.60
C ILE A 261 0.93 -8.24 -19.06
N ALA A 262 1.57 -8.47 -20.21
CA ALA A 262 2.46 -7.50 -20.83
C ALA A 262 1.66 -6.36 -21.48
N ILE A 263 2.02 -5.11 -21.16
CA ILE A 263 1.39 -3.89 -21.71
C ILE A 263 2.43 -2.88 -22.18
N ASP A 264 2.03 -2.06 -23.14
CA ASP A 264 2.74 -0.84 -23.53
C ASP A 264 2.36 0.36 -22.64
N ASP A 265 2.92 1.54 -22.93
CA ASP A 265 2.64 2.78 -22.16
C ASP A 265 1.21 3.31 -22.34
N HIS A 266 0.45 2.78 -23.29
CA HIS A 266 -0.96 3.06 -23.55
C HIS A 266 -1.88 1.94 -23.04
N MET A 267 -1.39 1.06 -22.20
CA MET A 267 -2.09 -0.08 -21.60
C MET A 267 -2.53 -1.14 -22.61
N ARG A 268 -2.03 -1.12 -23.86
CA ARG A 268 -2.34 -2.09 -24.89
C ARG A 268 -1.57 -3.38 -24.63
N THR A 269 -2.23 -4.53 -24.84
CA THR A 269 -1.57 -5.81 -24.95
C THR A 269 -1.07 -6.03 -26.40
N ASN A 270 -0.47 -7.19 -26.67
CA ASN A 270 -0.13 -7.59 -28.03
C ASN A 270 -1.36 -7.94 -28.90
N VAL A 271 -2.56 -8.07 -28.32
CA VAL A 271 -3.81 -8.41 -29.00
C VAL A 271 -4.63 -7.14 -29.26
N PRO A 272 -4.95 -6.80 -30.52
CA PRO A 272 -5.71 -5.60 -30.83
C PRO A 272 -7.08 -5.54 -30.15
N GLY A 273 -7.37 -4.42 -29.49
CA GLY A 273 -8.60 -4.22 -28.73
C GLY A 273 -8.62 -4.87 -27.35
N VAL A 274 -7.52 -5.46 -26.92
CA VAL A 274 -7.35 -5.98 -25.55
C VAL A 274 -6.34 -5.14 -24.80
N TYR A 275 -6.77 -4.60 -23.66
CA TYR A 275 -5.99 -3.77 -22.75
C TYR A 275 -5.92 -4.43 -21.38
N ALA A 276 -4.93 -4.07 -20.58
CA ALA A 276 -4.86 -4.51 -19.19
C ALA A 276 -4.36 -3.39 -18.27
N ILE A 277 -4.92 -3.33 -17.06
CA ILE A 277 -4.58 -2.33 -16.04
C ILE A 277 -4.50 -2.99 -14.65
N GLY A 278 -3.96 -2.25 -13.71
CA GLY A 278 -3.91 -2.66 -12.29
C GLY A 278 -2.93 -3.81 -12.03
N ASP A 279 -3.19 -4.52 -10.95
CA ASP A 279 -2.27 -5.51 -10.40
C ASP A 279 -1.96 -6.67 -11.34
N VAL A 280 -2.86 -7.00 -12.26
CA VAL A 280 -2.67 -8.06 -13.27
C VAL A 280 -1.49 -7.76 -14.20
N THR A 281 -1.10 -6.49 -14.34
CA THR A 281 0.06 -6.05 -15.14
C THR A 281 1.38 -6.11 -14.36
N ALA A 282 1.33 -6.21 -13.04
CA ALA A 282 2.46 -6.19 -12.10
C ALA A 282 3.46 -5.03 -12.33
N LYS A 283 3.02 -3.92 -12.95
CA LYS A 283 3.87 -2.72 -13.08
C LYS A 283 4.12 -2.09 -11.70
N LEU A 284 3.05 -1.78 -10.97
CA LEU A 284 3.07 -1.40 -9.57
C LEU A 284 1.68 -1.66 -8.98
N MET A 285 1.59 -2.56 -7.99
CA MET A 285 0.32 -3.04 -7.44
C MET A 285 -0.25 -2.06 -6.41
N LEU A 286 -0.74 -0.91 -6.90
CA LEU A 286 -1.34 0.16 -6.09
C LEU A 286 -2.62 0.68 -6.77
N ALA A 287 -3.67 0.90 -5.98
CA ALA A 287 -4.99 1.31 -6.47
C ALA A 287 -4.95 2.58 -7.32
N HIS A 288 -4.26 3.64 -6.86
CA HIS A 288 -4.15 4.90 -7.61
C HIS A 288 -3.33 4.76 -8.92
N VAL A 289 -2.45 3.77 -9.01
CA VAL A 289 -1.75 3.44 -10.27
C VAL A 289 -2.71 2.75 -11.23
N ALA A 290 -3.53 1.81 -10.75
CA ALA A 290 -4.57 1.16 -11.54
C ALA A 290 -5.60 2.18 -12.06
N GLU A 291 -6.04 3.12 -11.22
CA GLU A 291 -6.94 4.22 -11.61
C GLU A 291 -6.33 5.09 -12.72
N ALA A 292 -5.06 5.49 -12.56
CA ALA A 292 -4.36 6.27 -13.57
C ALA A 292 -4.18 5.49 -14.90
N GLN A 293 -3.85 4.20 -14.82
CA GLN A 293 -3.81 3.30 -15.99
C GLN A 293 -5.20 3.20 -16.65
N GLY A 294 -6.27 3.16 -15.85
CA GLY A 294 -7.65 3.14 -16.35
C GLY A 294 -8.00 4.37 -17.20
N VAL A 295 -7.57 5.57 -16.76
CA VAL A 295 -7.73 6.80 -17.54
C VAL A 295 -6.99 6.71 -18.86
N VAL A 296 -5.70 6.31 -18.86
CA VAL A 296 -4.89 6.16 -20.08
C VAL A 296 -5.52 5.14 -21.04
N ALA A 297 -5.99 3.99 -20.53
CA ALA A 297 -6.64 2.97 -21.35
C ALA A 297 -7.95 3.50 -21.98
N ALA A 298 -8.78 4.16 -21.20
CA ALA A 298 -10.06 4.70 -21.66
C ALA A 298 -9.87 5.79 -22.74
N GLU A 299 -8.95 6.72 -22.53
CA GLU A 299 -8.59 7.77 -23.49
C GLU A 299 -7.98 7.17 -24.77
N THR A 300 -7.11 6.17 -24.65
CA THR A 300 -6.55 5.45 -25.80
C THR A 300 -7.64 4.75 -26.62
N ILE A 301 -8.59 4.07 -25.98
CA ILE A 301 -9.74 3.43 -26.64
C ILE A 301 -10.63 4.46 -27.32
N ALA A 302 -10.80 5.62 -26.72
CA ALA A 302 -11.60 6.72 -27.28
C ALA A 302 -10.91 7.44 -28.44
N GLY A 303 -9.61 7.20 -28.69
CA GLY A 303 -8.80 7.95 -29.65
C GLY A 303 -8.55 9.40 -29.21
N ALA A 304 -8.64 9.68 -27.93
CA ALA A 304 -8.31 10.97 -27.34
C ALA A 304 -6.79 11.11 -27.13
N GLU A 305 -6.32 12.35 -27.04
CA GLU A 305 -4.97 12.62 -26.59
C GLU A 305 -4.83 12.21 -25.11
N THR A 306 -3.80 11.45 -24.78
CA THR A 306 -3.54 10.98 -23.42
C THR A 306 -2.08 11.17 -23.05
N MET A 307 -1.83 11.40 -21.76
CA MET A 307 -0.49 11.46 -21.20
C MET A 307 -0.14 10.10 -20.58
N THR A 308 0.96 9.50 -20.99
CA THR A 308 1.47 8.27 -20.37
C THR A 308 1.93 8.51 -18.93
N LEU A 309 1.96 7.44 -18.12
CA LEU A 309 2.32 7.55 -16.71
C LEU A 309 3.81 7.83 -16.50
N GLY A 310 4.67 7.41 -17.43
CA GLY A 310 6.12 7.53 -17.32
C GLY A 310 6.72 6.41 -16.46
N ASP A 311 7.80 6.73 -15.75
CA ASP A 311 8.51 5.75 -14.92
C ASP A 311 7.71 5.42 -13.66
N TYR A 312 7.37 4.16 -13.50
CA TYR A 312 6.62 3.66 -12.33
C TYR A 312 7.40 3.78 -11.01
N ARG A 313 8.73 3.94 -11.03
CA ARG A 313 9.53 4.22 -9.84
C ARG A 313 9.15 5.55 -9.19
N ASN A 314 8.71 6.52 -10.01
CA ASN A 314 8.30 7.84 -9.56
C ASN A 314 6.86 7.92 -9.05
N MET A 315 6.09 6.81 -9.08
CA MET A 315 4.75 6.78 -8.51
C MET A 315 4.81 6.87 -6.98
N PRO A 316 3.90 7.65 -6.37
CA PRO A 316 3.82 7.75 -4.92
C PRO A 316 3.45 6.40 -4.28
N ARG A 317 4.05 6.13 -3.14
CA ARG A 317 3.76 4.99 -2.28
C ARG A 317 3.46 5.47 -0.88
N ALA A 318 2.56 4.82 -0.18
CA ALA A 318 2.32 5.10 1.23
C ALA A 318 2.00 3.82 2.02
N THR A 319 2.49 3.78 3.27
CA THR A 319 2.08 2.81 4.29
C THR A 319 1.49 3.60 5.46
N PHE A 320 0.24 3.28 5.79
CA PHE A 320 -0.55 4.06 6.75
C PHE A 320 -0.42 3.54 8.20
N CYS A 321 0.66 2.85 8.50
CA CYS A 321 1.06 2.58 9.89
C CYS A 321 1.37 3.89 10.64
N GLN A 322 1.64 3.84 11.93
CA GLN A 322 2.04 5.03 12.67
C GLN A 322 3.45 4.84 13.28
N PRO A 323 4.34 5.81 12.99
CA PRO A 323 4.18 6.94 12.06
C PRO A 323 3.95 6.47 10.62
N GLN A 324 3.24 7.28 9.81
CA GLN A 324 3.02 6.97 8.40
C GLN A 324 4.33 7.03 7.61
N VAL A 325 4.35 6.30 6.50
CA VAL A 325 5.44 6.34 5.51
C VAL A 325 4.86 6.81 4.19
N ALA A 326 5.56 7.72 3.52
CA ALA A 326 5.24 8.12 2.16
C ALA A 326 6.53 8.31 1.36
N SER A 327 6.57 7.79 0.14
CA SER A 327 7.78 7.81 -0.67
C SER A 327 7.49 7.83 -2.17
N PHE A 328 8.45 8.29 -2.95
CA PHE A 328 8.53 8.13 -4.40
C PHE A 328 9.99 8.02 -4.84
N GLY A 329 10.22 7.54 -6.06
CA GLY A 329 11.54 7.52 -6.68
C GLY A 329 12.50 6.52 -6.05
N LEU A 330 13.78 6.83 -6.17
CA LEU A 330 14.89 5.99 -5.72
C LEU A 330 15.17 6.17 -4.23
N THR A 331 15.49 5.09 -3.56
CA THR A 331 16.13 5.16 -2.23
C THR A 331 17.52 5.77 -2.36
N GLU A 332 18.08 6.25 -1.26
CA GLU A 332 19.46 6.77 -1.24
C GLU A 332 20.47 5.73 -1.79
N ALA A 333 20.33 4.46 -1.43
CA ALA A 333 21.19 3.39 -1.91
C ALA A 333 21.09 3.20 -3.42
N GLN A 334 19.87 3.11 -3.97
CA GLN A 334 19.63 2.98 -5.41
C GLN A 334 20.16 4.20 -6.19
N ALA A 335 19.92 5.41 -5.67
CA ALA A 335 20.42 6.63 -6.31
C ALA A 335 21.95 6.63 -6.39
N LYS A 336 22.64 6.23 -5.33
CA LYS A 336 24.11 6.11 -5.31
C LYS A 336 24.66 5.04 -6.24
N GLU A 337 23.86 4.02 -6.57
CA GLU A 337 24.25 3.00 -7.57
C GLU A 337 24.07 3.51 -9.01
N GLU A 338 23.02 4.33 -9.25
CA GLU A 338 22.66 4.80 -10.60
C GLU A 338 23.31 6.12 -10.99
N TYR A 339 23.66 6.99 -10.02
CA TYR A 339 24.16 8.35 -10.26
C TYR A 339 25.53 8.57 -9.60
N PRO A 340 26.48 9.23 -10.30
CA PRO A 340 27.84 9.46 -9.78
C PRO A 340 27.87 10.44 -8.60
N ASN A 341 26.96 11.45 -8.60
CA ASN A 341 26.91 12.51 -7.63
C ASN A 341 25.51 12.63 -7.05
N VAL A 342 25.33 12.15 -5.82
CA VAL A 342 24.05 12.18 -5.10
C VAL A 342 24.17 13.06 -3.88
N LYS A 343 23.20 13.95 -3.69
CA LYS A 343 23.05 14.73 -2.49
C LYS A 343 21.81 14.32 -1.73
N VAL A 344 21.91 14.21 -0.42
CA VAL A 344 20.83 13.84 0.48
C VAL A 344 20.59 14.97 1.46
N SER A 345 19.34 15.38 1.58
CA SER A 345 18.87 16.31 2.60
C SER A 345 17.83 15.64 3.48
N LYS A 346 17.92 15.86 4.80
CA LYS A 346 17.03 15.23 5.77
C LYS A 346 16.74 16.18 6.92
N PHE A 347 15.46 16.44 7.19
CA PHE A 347 15.01 17.31 8.28
C PHE A 347 14.09 16.53 9.22
N PRO A 348 14.38 16.47 10.54
CA PRO A 348 13.58 15.74 11.50
C PRO A 348 12.34 16.55 11.93
N PHE A 349 11.20 15.91 12.11
CA PHE A 349 9.99 16.55 12.64
C PHE A 349 10.17 17.09 14.07
N SER A 350 11.12 16.55 14.84
CA SER A 350 11.46 17.09 16.16
C SER A 350 12.00 18.53 16.15
N ALA A 351 12.42 19.05 14.99
CA ALA A 351 12.81 20.44 14.80
C ALA A 351 11.68 21.29 14.16
N ASN A 352 10.51 20.73 13.87
CA ASN A 352 9.39 21.44 13.28
C ASN A 352 8.43 21.97 14.36
N GLY A 353 8.11 23.26 14.33
CA GLY A 353 7.28 23.91 15.36
C GLY A 353 5.86 23.37 15.44
N LYS A 354 5.23 23.00 14.31
CA LYS A 354 3.89 22.40 14.28
C LYS A 354 3.91 21.00 14.86
N ALA A 355 4.91 20.17 14.51
CA ALA A 355 5.07 18.83 15.05
C ALA A 355 5.26 18.84 16.57
N LEU A 356 6.05 19.78 17.09
CA LEU A 356 6.21 19.99 18.53
C LEU A 356 4.87 20.33 19.20
N GLY A 357 4.10 21.26 18.62
CA GLY A 357 2.79 21.65 19.15
C GLY A 357 1.74 20.51 19.12
N MET A 358 1.86 19.58 18.18
CA MET A 358 0.98 18.41 18.04
C MET A 358 1.44 17.21 18.87
N GLY A 359 2.68 17.19 19.38
CA GLY A 359 3.28 15.99 19.97
C GLY A 359 3.68 14.93 18.93
N ALA A 360 3.67 15.27 17.64
CA ALA A 360 3.92 14.38 16.51
C ALA A 360 5.36 14.52 15.97
N THR A 361 6.36 14.36 16.84
CA THR A 361 7.77 14.65 16.56
C THR A 361 8.55 13.49 15.95
N ALA A 362 7.92 12.32 15.80
CA ALA A 362 8.56 11.14 15.23
C ALA A 362 8.78 11.31 13.72
N GLY A 363 9.94 10.85 13.25
CA GLY A 363 10.26 10.78 11.84
C GLY A 363 10.92 12.02 11.24
N PHE A 364 10.87 12.12 9.92
CA PHE A 364 11.63 13.08 9.13
C PHE A 364 11.05 13.26 7.72
N ALA A 365 11.48 14.34 7.06
CA ALA A 365 11.43 14.50 5.61
C ALA A 365 12.84 14.30 5.03
N LYS A 366 12.99 13.46 3.98
CA LYS A 366 14.25 13.17 3.29
C LYS A 366 14.06 13.33 1.79
N LEU A 367 15.00 14.03 1.16
CA LEU A 367 15.08 14.22 -0.28
C LEU A 367 16.41 13.71 -0.80
N VAL A 368 16.37 12.97 -1.90
CA VAL A 368 17.53 12.48 -2.64
C VAL A 368 17.56 13.21 -3.98
N THR A 369 18.66 13.91 -4.29
CA THR A 369 18.80 14.68 -5.52
C THR A 369 20.08 14.34 -6.26
N ASN A 370 20.09 14.55 -7.57
CA ASN A 370 21.30 14.62 -8.36
C ASN A 370 22.06 15.90 -7.99
N ALA A 371 23.29 15.76 -7.49
CA ALA A 371 24.07 16.91 -7.02
C ALA A 371 24.52 17.87 -8.13
N ASP A 372 24.52 17.43 -9.38
CA ASP A 372 24.95 18.22 -10.54
C ASP A 372 23.80 19.05 -11.14
N THR A 373 22.56 18.53 -11.06
CA THR A 373 21.39 19.14 -11.74
C THR A 373 20.31 19.63 -10.78
N ASP A 374 20.37 19.27 -9.48
CA ASP A 374 19.36 19.45 -8.45
C ASP A 374 18.02 18.72 -8.74
N GLU A 375 18.01 17.77 -9.71
CA GLU A 375 16.87 16.91 -10.05
C GLU A 375 16.47 16.06 -8.85
N LEU A 376 15.15 15.88 -8.66
CA LEU A 376 14.58 15.03 -7.62
C LEU A 376 14.64 13.56 -8.04
N LEU A 377 15.49 12.79 -7.40
CA LEU A 377 15.64 11.35 -7.64
C LEU A 377 14.72 10.52 -6.75
N GLY A 378 14.42 10.99 -5.54
CA GLY A 378 13.53 10.32 -4.61
C GLY A 378 13.22 11.14 -3.38
N GLY A 379 12.06 10.87 -2.79
CA GLY A 379 11.60 11.50 -1.55
C GLY A 379 11.05 10.45 -0.58
N HIS A 380 11.39 10.58 0.71
CA HIS A 380 11.04 9.62 1.74
C HIS A 380 10.63 10.33 3.01
N LEU A 381 9.37 10.18 3.37
CA LEU A 381 8.76 10.84 4.52
C LEU A 381 8.35 9.78 5.55
N VAL A 382 8.63 10.04 6.82
CA VAL A 382 8.10 9.26 7.94
C VAL A 382 7.54 10.24 8.96
N GLY A 383 6.27 10.11 9.35
CA GLY A 383 5.67 11.03 10.30
C GLY A 383 4.15 11.01 10.30
N ASP A 384 3.56 11.97 11.00
CA ASP A 384 2.11 12.14 11.02
C ASP A 384 1.64 12.79 9.71
N ASN A 385 0.61 12.20 9.08
CA ASN A 385 -0.02 12.67 7.84
C ASN A 385 0.94 12.93 6.66
N VAL A 386 2.08 12.26 6.61
CA VAL A 386 3.08 12.48 5.54
C VAL A 386 2.58 12.02 4.16
N SER A 387 1.60 11.13 4.10
CA SER A 387 0.94 10.74 2.85
C SER A 387 0.29 11.93 2.14
N GLU A 388 -0.22 12.91 2.89
CA GLU A 388 -0.84 14.13 2.37
C GLU A 388 0.20 15.19 1.94
N MET A 389 1.45 15.04 2.38
CA MET A 389 2.55 15.98 2.04
C MET A 389 3.28 15.58 0.76
N LEU A 390 3.30 14.31 0.42
CA LEU A 390 4.06 13.76 -0.71
C LEU A 390 3.70 14.36 -2.09
N PRO A 391 2.43 14.75 -2.38
CA PRO A 391 2.03 15.25 -3.70
C PRO A 391 2.83 16.47 -4.20
N GLU A 392 3.34 17.33 -3.33
CA GLU A 392 4.22 18.44 -3.74
C GLU A 392 5.49 17.93 -4.41
N MET A 393 6.15 16.95 -3.81
CA MET A 393 7.37 16.37 -4.37
C MET A 393 7.11 15.62 -5.68
N THR A 394 6.04 14.83 -5.74
CA THR A 394 5.71 14.07 -6.95
C THR A 394 5.26 14.95 -8.10
N LEU A 395 4.55 16.06 -7.81
CA LEU A 395 4.20 17.05 -8.82
C LEU A 395 5.46 17.73 -9.36
N ALA A 396 6.39 18.13 -8.47
CA ALA A 396 7.65 18.74 -8.86
C ALA A 396 8.48 17.79 -9.75
N GLN A 397 8.62 16.53 -9.34
CA GLN A 397 9.32 15.51 -10.11
C GLN A 397 8.66 15.28 -11.48
N LYS A 398 7.33 15.20 -11.55
CA LYS A 398 6.60 14.97 -12.81
C LYS A 398 6.80 16.09 -13.84
N TRP A 399 7.04 17.32 -13.38
CA TRP A 399 7.18 18.52 -14.21
C TRP A 399 8.60 19.06 -14.24
N ASP A 400 9.61 18.23 -13.93
CA ASP A 400 11.04 18.55 -13.99
C ASP A 400 11.43 19.80 -13.18
N LEU A 401 10.68 20.10 -12.10
CA LEU A 401 11.09 21.11 -11.13
C LEU A 401 12.22 20.54 -10.27
N THR A 402 13.19 21.40 -9.93
CA THR A 402 14.34 21.01 -9.13
C THR A 402 14.18 21.40 -7.66
N ALA A 403 15.10 20.97 -6.82
CA ALA A 403 15.14 21.38 -5.42
C ALA A 403 15.22 22.91 -5.24
N LYS A 404 15.73 23.64 -6.25
CA LYS A 404 15.82 25.12 -6.22
C LYS A 404 14.45 25.78 -6.28
N GLU A 405 13.57 25.33 -7.18
CA GLU A 405 12.21 25.86 -7.27
C GLU A 405 11.43 25.54 -6.00
N LEU A 406 11.54 24.32 -5.51
CA LEU A 406 10.86 23.88 -4.27
C LEU A 406 11.32 24.69 -3.04
N ALA A 407 12.62 24.97 -2.92
CA ALA A 407 13.14 25.79 -1.83
C ALA A 407 12.64 27.27 -1.88
N ARG A 408 12.10 27.71 -3.01
CA ARG A 408 11.49 29.04 -3.16
C ARG A 408 9.98 29.04 -3.01
N ASN A 409 9.36 27.87 -2.98
CA ASN A 409 7.93 27.76 -2.69
C ASN A 409 7.65 28.16 -1.24
N VAL A 410 6.63 29.01 -1.03
CA VAL A 410 6.27 29.50 0.31
C VAL A 410 5.30 28.53 0.96
N HIS A 411 5.67 28.01 2.13
CA HIS A 411 4.82 27.14 2.93
C HIS A 411 4.07 27.93 3.99
N THR A 412 2.85 27.54 4.27
CA THR A 412 2.03 28.15 5.33
C THR A 412 2.62 27.85 6.70
N HIS A 413 2.71 28.89 7.56
CA HIS A 413 3.17 28.77 8.96
C HIS A 413 1.99 28.82 9.95
N PRO A 414 1.97 27.95 11.00
CA PRO A 414 2.82 26.78 11.21
C PRO A 414 2.18 25.50 10.59
N THR A 415 2.97 24.74 9.88
CA THR A 415 2.53 23.47 9.28
C THR A 415 3.59 22.38 9.37
N MET A 416 3.17 21.11 9.18
CA MET A 416 4.09 19.99 9.04
C MET A 416 4.91 20.11 7.74
N SER A 417 4.34 20.68 6.67
CA SER A 417 4.99 20.83 5.37
C SER A 417 6.20 21.77 5.39
N GLU A 418 6.37 22.62 6.41
CA GLU A 418 7.60 23.38 6.60
C GLU A 418 8.84 22.49 6.81
N ALA A 419 8.67 21.25 7.28
CA ALA A 419 9.76 20.28 7.30
C ALA A 419 10.24 19.89 5.89
N MET A 420 9.33 19.87 4.91
CA MET A 420 9.71 19.69 3.50
C MET A 420 10.46 20.92 2.97
N GLN A 421 9.99 22.11 3.28
CA GLN A 421 10.70 23.36 2.90
C GLN A 421 12.15 23.36 3.42
N GLU A 422 12.38 23.00 4.68
CA GLU A 422 13.72 22.86 5.26
C GLU A 422 14.53 21.77 4.53
N THR A 423 13.90 20.66 4.17
CA THR A 423 14.54 19.60 3.39
C THR A 423 14.94 20.08 1.99
N PHE A 424 14.12 20.90 1.32
CA PHE A 424 14.43 21.50 0.04
C PHE A 424 15.58 22.53 0.16
N HIS A 425 15.55 23.37 1.19
CA HIS A 425 16.66 24.27 1.50
C HIS A 425 17.97 23.53 1.78
N GLY A 426 17.90 22.41 2.52
CA GLY A 426 19.07 21.57 2.76
C GLY A 426 19.63 20.94 1.47
N ALA A 427 18.78 20.57 0.52
CA ALA A 427 19.19 20.06 -0.78
C ALA A 427 20.00 21.10 -1.60
N ILE A 428 19.72 22.38 -1.44
CA ILE A 428 20.50 23.46 -2.07
C ILE A 428 21.59 24.07 -1.15
N GLY A 429 21.80 23.49 0.04
CA GLY A 429 22.90 23.86 0.94
C GLY A 429 22.59 24.96 1.97
N HIS A 430 21.33 25.27 2.22
CA HIS A 430 20.90 26.40 3.06
C HIS A 430 19.79 26.03 4.07
N MET A 431 19.87 24.88 4.72
CA MET A 431 18.94 24.55 5.81
C MET A 431 19.03 25.62 6.91
N ILE A 432 17.87 26.15 7.33
CA ILE A 432 17.81 27.34 8.20
C ILE A 432 17.69 26.94 9.67
N ASN A 433 16.86 25.93 9.96
CA ASN A 433 16.49 25.57 11.33
C ASN A 433 17.19 24.32 11.87
N LEU A 434 18.32 23.92 11.27
CA LEU A 434 19.11 22.76 11.73
C LEU A 434 20.60 22.97 11.52
#